data_a30e876c00867a72389107d9069d3651
#
_entry.id   a30e876c00867a72389107d9069d3651
#
_cell.length_a   1.000
_cell.length_b   1.000
_cell.length_c   1.000
_cell.angle_alpha   90.00
_cell.angle_beta   90.00
_cell.angle_gamma   90.00
#
_symmetry.space_group_name_H-M   'P 1'
#
loop_
_entity.id
_entity.type
_entity.pdbx_description
1 polymer ?
#
loop_
_entity_poly.entity_id
_entity_poly.type
_entity_poly.pdbx_seq_one_letter_code
_entity_poly.pdbx_strand_id
1 'polypeptide(L)'
;MKILITGGTTFVSRYAAEHFVSKGEEVFVLNRNSRPQSQGVHLINCDRLNLGNKFANEHFDLILDITAYTDEHIKALLRSGVSFDDYIFISSSAVYPETNPQPFAENQTCGKNSVWGDYGINKLNAEKYLLDTVQNAYILRPPYFYGMYENLYREAFPFDCAILDRKFYIPENGDMKLQFFNVSDLCLSLIHI
;
A
#
# COMPACT_ATOMS: atom_id res chain seq x y z
N MET A 1 16.10 10.05 -7.27
CA MET A 1 14.93 10.71 -6.67
C MET A 1 15.01 10.63 -5.14
N LYS A 2 14.42 11.61 -4.45
CA LYS A 2 14.23 11.58 -3.00
C LYS A 2 12.81 11.11 -2.70
N ILE A 3 12.66 9.92 -2.14
CA ILE A 3 11.38 9.22 -2.02
C ILE A 3 11.01 9.06 -0.54
N LEU A 4 9.78 9.46 -0.17
CA LEU A 4 9.22 9.17 1.15
C LEU A 4 8.27 7.97 1.06
N ILE A 5 8.59 6.90 1.77
CA ILE A 5 7.74 5.69 1.87
C ILE A 5 7.16 5.61 3.27
N THR A 6 5.84 5.53 3.40
CA THR A 6 5.22 5.27 4.70
C THR A 6 5.28 3.78 5.02
N GLY A 7 5.85 3.44 6.18
CA GLY A 7 6.15 2.05 6.58
C GLY A 7 7.62 1.70 6.40
N GLY A 8 7.95 0.77 5.49
CA GLY A 8 9.34 0.40 5.17
C GLY A 8 9.89 -0.84 5.89
N THR A 9 9.11 -1.48 6.77
CA THR A 9 9.61 -2.61 7.59
C THR A 9 8.85 -3.92 7.39
N THR A 10 7.76 -3.90 6.65
CA THR A 10 6.89 -5.08 6.50
C THR A 10 6.39 -5.16 5.06
N PHE A 11 6.42 -6.36 4.50
CA PHE A 11 5.87 -6.77 3.21
C PHE A 11 5.99 -5.70 2.09
N VAL A 12 4.89 -5.17 1.58
CA VAL A 12 4.86 -4.23 0.44
C VAL A 12 5.76 -3.02 0.66
N SER A 13 5.69 -2.40 1.84
CA SER A 13 6.47 -1.19 2.12
C SER A 13 7.96 -1.48 2.30
N ARG A 14 8.31 -2.66 2.83
CA ARG A 14 9.70 -3.11 2.92
C ARG A 14 10.26 -3.41 1.53
N TYR A 15 9.53 -4.18 0.73
CA TYR A 15 9.95 -4.52 -0.62
C TYR A 15 10.16 -3.26 -1.47
N ALA A 16 9.23 -2.31 -1.42
CA ALA A 16 9.35 -1.06 -2.14
C ALA A 16 10.58 -0.25 -1.69
N ALA A 17 10.83 -0.15 -0.38
CA ALA A 17 12.00 0.55 0.14
C ALA A 17 13.30 -0.08 -0.36
N GLU A 18 13.46 -1.40 -0.26
CA GLU A 18 14.64 -2.11 -0.74
C GLU A 18 14.80 -2.02 -2.26
N HIS A 19 13.69 -2.09 -3.00
CA HIS A 19 13.69 -1.94 -4.45
C HIS A 19 14.25 -0.57 -4.89
N PHE A 20 13.73 0.52 -4.34
CA PHE A 20 14.19 1.86 -4.71
C PHE A 20 15.63 2.13 -4.24
N VAL A 21 16.03 1.65 -3.06
CA VAL A 21 17.44 1.69 -2.65
C VAL A 21 18.33 0.96 -3.66
N SER A 22 17.92 -0.21 -4.15
CA SER A 22 18.68 -0.97 -5.14
C SER A 22 18.81 -0.27 -6.49
N LYS A 23 17.92 0.68 -6.77
CA LYS A 23 17.97 1.55 -7.97
C LYS A 23 18.83 2.80 -7.77
N GLY A 24 19.42 2.98 -6.58
CA GLY A 24 20.23 4.13 -6.25
C GLY A 24 19.44 5.37 -5.82
N GLU A 25 18.15 5.20 -5.47
CA GLU A 25 17.30 6.29 -5.02
C GLU A 25 17.57 6.61 -3.53
N GLU A 26 17.36 7.85 -3.13
CA GLU A 26 17.44 8.29 -1.75
C GLU A 26 16.08 8.03 -1.06
N VAL A 27 16.04 6.97 -0.24
CA VAL A 27 14.78 6.46 0.33
C VAL A 27 14.65 6.80 1.80
N PHE A 28 13.61 7.53 2.14
CA PHE A 28 13.19 7.83 3.50
C PHE A 28 11.99 6.96 3.87
N VAL A 29 12.02 6.37 5.07
CA VAL A 29 10.93 5.55 5.58
C VAL A 29 10.34 6.16 6.85
N LEU A 30 9.03 6.40 6.84
CA LEU A 30 8.30 6.94 7.99
C LEU A 30 7.63 5.82 8.76
N ASN A 31 8.13 5.54 9.96
CA ASN A 31 7.54 4.53 10.85
C ASN A 31 7.94 4.77 12.33
N ARG A 32 7.38 3.99 13.25
CA ARG A 32 7.61 4.07 14.69
C ARG A 32 8.85 3.32 15.18
N ASN A 33 9.70 2.86 14.29
CA ASN A 33 10.92 2.10 14.61
C ASN A 33 10.70 0.86 15.49
N SER A 34 9.56 0.20 15.32
CA SER A 34 9.23 -1.01 16.09
C SER A 34 9.85 -2.31 15.53
N ARG A 35 10.52 -2.22 14.38
CA ARG A 35 11.17 -3.34 13.69
C ARG A 35 12.50 -2.87 13.08
N PRO A 36 13.46 -3.78 12.84
CA PRO A 36 14.69 -3.44 12.12
C PRO A 36 14.39 -2.80 10.76
N GLN A 37 15.16 -1.78 10.42
CA GLN A 37 15.08 -1.11 9.14
C GLN A 37 15.88 -1.87 8.08
N SER A 38 15.49 -1.75 6.81
CA SER A 38 16.27 -2.24 5.68
C SER A 38 17.55 -1.41 5.51
N GLN A 39 18.59 -2.04 4.96
CA GLN A 39 19.85 -1.34 4.70
C GLN A 39 19.67 -0.25 3.63
N GLY A 40 20.31 0.88 3.81
CA GLY A 40 20.32 1.98 2.85
C GLY A 40 19.12 2.93 2.93
N VAL A 41 18.18 2.73 3.85
CA VAL A 41 17.08 3.66 4.07
C VAL A 41 17.40 4.70 5.15
N HIS A 42 16.82 5.88 5.03
CA HIS A 42 16.86 6.94 6.05
C HIS A 42 15.58 6.87 6.89
N LEU A 43 15.72 6.54 8.19
CA LEU A 43 14.57 6.42 9.09
C LEU A 43 14.08 7.80 9.56
N ILE A 44 12.80 8.06 9.36
CA ILE A 44 12.05 9.11 10.03
C ILE A 44 11.22 8.46 11.14
N ASN A 45 11.80 8.42 12.36
CA ASN A 45 11.12 7.81 13.50
C ASN A 45 10.03 8.72 14.03
N CYS A 46 8.78 8.40 13.71
CA CYS A 46 7.60 9.14 14.17
C CYS A 46 6.33 8.32 14.02
N ASP A 47 5.34 8.60 14.86
CA ASP A 47 3.96 8.21 14.58
C ASP A 47 3.38 9.14 13.53
N ARG A 48 2.80 8.58 12.45
CA ARG A 48 2.27 9.36 11.34
C ARG A 48 1.12 10.30 11.73
N LEU A 49 0.43 10.05 12.85
CA LEU A 49 -0.63 10.93 13.36
C LEU A 49 -0.09 12.08 14.21
N ASN A 50 1.19 12.04 14.60
CA ASN A 50 1.85 13.01 15.48
C ASN A 50 3.07 13.67 14.82
N LEU A 51 2.98 14.00 13.53
CA LEU A 51 4.09 14.56 12.78
C LEU A 51 4.41 16.02 13.14
N GLY A 52 3.41 16.78 13.60
CA GLY A 52 3.59 18.23 13.80
C GLY A 52 4.11 18.91 12.51
N ASN A 53 5.13 19.73 12.63
CA ASN A 53 5.80 20.41 11.51
C ASN A 53 7.09 19.67 11.07
N LYS A 54 7.14 18.37 11.19
CA LYS A 54 8.37 17.58 10.99
C LYS A 54 8.96 17.73 9.59
N PHE A 55 8.13 18.00 8.61
CA PHE A 55 8.50 18.12 7.21
C PHE A 55 8.43 19.55 6.66
N ALA A 56 8.36 20.58 7.53
CA ALA A 56 8.13 21.97 7.10
C ALA A 56 9.16 22.53 6.09
N ASN A 57 10.34 21.92 6.00
CA ASN A 57 11.40 22.32 5.06
C ASN A 57 11.89 21.13 4.22
N GLU A 58 11.14 20.06 4.20
CA GLU A 58 11.48 18.86 3.44
C GLU A 58 10.69 18.81 2.13
N HIS A 59 11.40 18.51 1.06
CA HIS A 59 10.82 18.23 -0.24
C HIS A 59 11.17 16.81 -0.65
N PHE A 60 10.21 16.09 -1.23
CA PHE A 60 10.39 14.77 -1.82
C PHE A 60 9.91 14.81 -3.27
N ASP A 61 10.64 14.15 -4.17
CA ASP A 61 10.18 13.98 -5.55
C ASP A 61 8.91 13.11 -5.57
N LEU A 62 8.86 12.12 -4.68
CA LEU A 62 7.73 11.18 -4.59
C LEU A 62 7.37 10.85 -3.15
N ILE A 63 6.07 10.89 -2.83
CA ILE A 63 5.50 10.22 -1.67
C ILE A 63 4.84 8.92 -2.11
N LEU A 64 5.29 7.80 -1.57
CA LEU A 64 4.66 6.49 -1.73
C LEU A 64 3.97 6.11 -0.41
N ASP A 65 2.67 6.38 -0.32
CA ASP A 65 1.88 6.13 0.88
C ASP A 65 1.22 4.76 0.85
N ILE A 66 1.84 3.81 1.55
CA ILE A 66 1.41 2.41 1.61
C ILE A 66 0.57 2.14 2.86
N THR A 67 0.80 2.90 3.93
CA THR A 67 0.21 2.62 5.26
C THR A 67 -0.92 3.55 5.67
N ALA A 68 -1.45 4.38 4.77
CA ALA A 68 -2.66 5.12 5.05
C ALA A 68 -3.90 4.21 4.95
N TYR A 69 -4.69 4.16 6.00
CA TYR A 69 -5.94 3.40 6.09
C TYR A 69 -7.18 4.30 6.15
N THR A 70 -7.00 5.55 6.50
CA THR A 70 -8.07 6.54 6.65
C THR A 70 -7.62 7.89 6.06
N ASP A 71 -8.57 8.77 5.81
CA ASP A 71 -8.31 10.15 5.42
C ASP A 71 -7.50 10.93 6.46
N GLU A 72 -7.68 10.65 7.75
CA GLU A 72 -6.88 11.27 8.82
C GLU A 72 -5.39 10.95 8.70
N HIS A 73 -5.04 9.78 8.20
CA HIS A 73 -3.63 9.44 7.93
C HIS A 73 -3.02 10.33 6.84
N ILE A 74 -3.77 10.62 5.78
CA ILE A 74 -3.33 11.51 4.70
C ILE A 74 -3.30 12.97 5.19
N LYS A 75 -4.35 13.42 5.89
CA LYS A 75 -4.42 14.75 6.48
C LYS A 75 -3.24 15.04 7.40
N ALA A 76 -2.88 14.09 8.25
CA ALA A 76 -1.74 14.24 9.17
C ALA A 76 -0.42 14.44 8.41
N LEU A 77 -0.20 13.68 7.33
CA LEU A 77 0.99 13.81 6.50
C LEU A 77 1.02 15.16 5.78
N LEU A 78 -0.07 15.57 5.15
CA LEU A 78 -0.14 16.87 4.44
C LEU A 78 0.01 18.07 5.38
N ARG A 79 -0.57 17.99 6.59
CA ARG A 79 -0.44 19.06 7.61
C ARG A 79 0.96 19.17 8.21
N SER A 80 1.83 18.20 8.02
CA SER A 80 3.20 18.23 8.54
C SER A 80 4.14 19.20 7.82
N GLY A 81 3.64 19.88 6.79
CA GLY A 81 4.38 20.85 5.99
C GLY A 81 5.25 20.20 4.91
N VAL A 82 5.04 18.92 4.61
CA VAL A 82 5.75 18.23 3.54
C VAL A 82 5.44 18.85 2.17
N SER A 83 6.46 19.06 1.34
CA SER A 83 6.31 19.38 -0.07
C SER A 83 6.77 18.19 -0.93
N PHE A 84 6.15 18.03 -2.10
CA PHE A 84 6.43 16.90 -3.00
C PHE A 84 5.98 17.23 -4.43
N ASP A 85 6.53 16.48 -5.39
CA ASP A 85 6.10 16.58 -6.79
C ASP A 85 4.91 15.65 -7.04
N ASP A 86 5.04 14.38 -6.70
CA ASP A 86 4.01 13.35 -6.92
C ASP A 86 3.63 12.62 -5.63
N TYR A 87 2.37 12.20 -5.54
CA TYR A 87 1.85 11.40 -4.43
C TYR A 87 1.16 10.14 -4.95
N ILE A 88 1.72 8.99 -4.64
CA ILE A 88 1.12 7.69 -4.97
C ILE A 88 0.54 7.07 -3.70
N PHE A 89 -0.76 6.82 -3.72
CA PHE A 89 -1.47 6.16 -2.63
C PHE A 89 -1.79 4.71 -2.99
N ILE A 90 -1.33 3.77 -2.18
CA ILE A 90 -1.71 2.36 -2.28
C ILE A 90 -3.03 2.17 -1.54
N SER A 91 -4.12 2.22 -2.31
CA SER A 91 -5.47 1.92 -1.86
C SER A 91 -5.73 0.40 -1.88
N SER A 92 -6.88 -0.04 -2.29
CA SER A 92 -7.25 -1.46 -2.35
C SER A 92 -8.45 -1.69 -3.27
N SER A 93 -8.53 -2.84 -3.90
CA SER A 93 -9.75 -3.30 -4.59
C SER A 93 -10.97 -3.47 -3.65
N ALA A 94 -10.75 -3.47 -2.34
CA ALA A 94 -11.82 -3.48 -1.33
C ALA A 94 -12.75 -2.26 -1.36
N VAL A 95 -12.39 -1.21 -2.12
CA VAL A 95 -13.27 -0.04 -2.36
C VAL A 95 -14.43 -0.36 -3.29
N TYR A 96 -14.37 -1.48 -4.04
CA TYR A 96 -15.45 -1.92 -4.89
C TYR A 96 -16.41 -2.86 -4.12
N PRO A 97 -17.73 -2.67 -4.22
CA PRO A 97 -18.69 -3.65 -3.75
C PRO A 97 -18.44 -5.02 -4.39
N GLU A 98 -18.61 -6.09 -3.62
CA GLU A 98 -18.51 -7.47 -4.12
C GLU A 98 -19.56 -7.81 -5.17
N THR A 99 -20.63 -7.03 -5.25
CA THR A 99 -21.70 -7.17 -6.24
C THR A 99 -21.37 -6.59 -7.62
N ASN A 100 -20.26 -5.86 -7.73
CA ASN A 100 -19.82 -5.34 -9.01
C ASN A 100 -19.35 -6.47 -9.94
N PRO A 101 -19.59 -6.34 -11.26
CA PRO A 101 -19.10 -7.32 -12.22
C PRO A 101 -17.56 -7.35 -12.21
N GLN A 102 -17.01 -8.55 -12.29
CA GLN A 102 -15.57 -8.78 -12.36
C GLN A 102 -15.13 -9.10 -13.81
N PRO A 103 -13.89 -8.74 -14.19
CA PRO A 103 -12.88 -8.03 -13.39
C PRO A 103 -13.29 -6.58 -13.08
N PHE A 104 -12.86 -6.06 -11.92
CA PHE A 104 -13.13 -4.67 -11.57
C PHE A 104 -12.44 -3.72 -12.57
N ALA A 105 -13.17 -2.67 -12.94
CA ALA A 105 -12.66 -1.59 -13.79
C ALA A 105 -12.69 -0.26 -13.02
N GLU A 106 -11.78 0.65 -13.36
CA GLU A 106 -11.57 1.91 -12.65
C GLU A 106 -12.82 2.81 -12.59
N ASN A 107 -13.64 2.76 -13.64
CA ASN A 107 -14.89 3.54 -13.76
C ASN A 107 -16.09 2.94 -13.04
N GLN A 108 -15.94 1.79 -12.41
CA GLN A 108 -17.04 1.19 -11.65
C GLN A 108 -17.31 1.95 -10.36
N THR A 109 -18.56 1.90 -9.92
CA THR A 109 -18.98 2.53 -8.67
C THR A 109 -18.26 1.94 -7.47
N CYS A 110 -17.58 2.80 -6.71
CA CYS A 110 -17.00 2.44 -5.43
C CYS A 110 -18.03 2.58 -4.31
N GLY A 111 -17.93 1.73 -3.27
CA GLY A 111 -18.88 1.75 -2.18
C GLY A 111 -18.56 0.72 -1.09
N LYS A 112 -19.59 0.44 -0.28
CA LYS A 112 -19.47 -0.52 0.82
C LYS A 112 -19.30 -1.93 0.26
N ASN A 113 -18.31 -2.63 0.80
CA ASN A 113 -18.05 -4.05 0.57
C ASN A 113 -18.38 -4.81 1.86
N SER A 114 -19.24 -5.83 1.79
CA SER A 114 -19.69 -6.55 3.00
C SER A 114 -18.59 -7.42 3.60
N VAL A 115 -17.64 -7.86 2.80
CA VAL A 115 -16.50 -8.69 3.23
C VAL A 115 -15.46 -7.86 3.97
N TRP A 116 -15.16 -6.64 3.45
CA TRP A 116 -14.09 -5.76 3.96
C TRP A 116 -14.59 -4.69 4.93
N GLY A 117 -15.91 -4.52 5.07
CA GLY A 117 -16.53 -3.61 6.02
C GLY A 117 -15.96 -2.19 5.96
N ASP A 118 -15.56 -1.66 7.11
CA ASP A 118 -15.05 -0.28 7.23
C ASP A 118 -13.70 -0.07 6.55
N TYR A 119 -12.91 -1.13 6.34
CA TYR A 119 -11.62 -1.02 5.66
C TYR A 119 -11.77 -0.43 4.25
N GLY A 120 -12.67 -0.97 3.42
CA GLY A 120 -12.91 -0.47 2.07
C GLY A 120 -13.44 0.98 2.06
N ILE A 121 -14.38 1.29 2.95
CA ILE A 121 -14.93 2.64 3.08
C ILE A 121 -13.87 3.65 3.55
N ASN A 122 -13.05 3.29 4.50
CA ASN A 122 -11.98 4.16 4.99
C ASN A 122 -10.94 4.43 3.90
N LYS A 123 -10.54 3.42 3.12
CA LYS A 123 -9.68 3.61 1.95
C LYS A 123 -10.33 4.54 0.93
N LEU A 124 -11.61 4.35 0.62
CA LEU A 124 -12.34 5.20 -0.32
C LEU A 124 -12.42 6.66 0.15
N ASN A 125 -12.62 6.91 1.45
CA ASN A 125 -12.62 8.26 2.00
C ASN A 125 -11.22 8.90 1.90
N ALA A 126 -10.18 8.11 2.13
CA ALA A 126 -8.79 8.55 1.95
C ALA A 126 -8.50 8.92 0.49
N GLU A 127 -8.95 8.11 -0.49
CA GLU A 127 -8.83 8.43 -1.92
C GLU A 127 -9.50 9.76 -2.26
N LYS A 128 -10.76 9.93 -1.86
CA LYS A 128 -11.51 11.16 -2.11
C LYS A 128 -10.80 12.38 -1.55
N TYR A 129 -10.40 12.31 -0.28
CA TYR A 129 -9.70 13.42 0.34
C TYR A 129 -8.40 13.76 -0.40
N LEU A 130 -7.61 12.75 -0.78
CA LEU A 130 -6.35 12.97 -1.49
C LEU A 130 -6.58 13.62 -2.85
N LEU A 131 -7.51 13.11 -3.65
CA LEU A 131 -7.83 13.65 -4.98
C LEU A 131 -8.41 15.06 -4.93
N ASP A 132 -9.18 15.38 -3.89
CA ASP A 132 -9.74 16.74 -3.69
C ASP A 132 -8.67 17.74 -3.24
N THR A 133 -7.55 17.29 -2.69
CA THR A 133 -6.55 18.15 -2.03
C THR A 133 -5.25 18.26 -2.81
N VAL A 134 -4.85 17.19 -3.51
CA VAL A 134 -3.54 17.05 -4.17
C VAL A 134 -3.73 16.88 -5.68
N GLN A 135 -3.15 17.80 -6.46
CA GLN A 135 -3.29 17.78 -7.92
C GLN A 135 -2.57 16.60 -8.58
N ASN A 136 -1.35 16.29 -8.17
CA ASN A 136 -0.51 15.21 -8.72
C ASN A 136 -0.62 13.97 -7.83
N ALA A 137 -1.84 13.45 -7.66
CA ALA A 137 -2.12 12.26 -6.88
C ALA A 137 -2.52 11.09 -7.78
N TYR A 138 -1.92 9.94 -7.51
CA TYR A 138 -2.20 8.67 -8.20
C TYR A 138 -2.70 7.65 -7.20
N ILE A 139 -3.78 6.95 -7.56
CA ILE A 139 -4.41 5.93 -6.71
C ILE A 139 -4.21 4.56 -7.34
N LEU A 140 -3.56 3.65 -6.61
CA LEU A 140 -3.47 2.26 -7.01
C LEU A 140 -4.40 1.40 -6.14
N ARG A 141 -5.27 0.60 -6.77
CA ARG A 141 -6.24 -0.27 -6.10
C ARG A 141 -5.89 -1.75 -6.31
N PRO A 142 -4.78 -2.21 -5.73
CA PRO A 142 -4.34 -3.58 -5.94
C PRO A 142 -5.32 -4.59 -5.35
N PRO A 143 -5.37 -5.80 -5.95
CA PRO A 143 -6.00 -6.96 -5.34
C PRO A 143 -5.10 -7.55 -4.23
N TYR A 144 -5.17 -8.87 -3.99
CA TYR A 144 -4.29 -9.52 -3.03
C TYR A 144 -2.83 -9.46 -3.49
N PHE A 145 -1.97 -8.86 -2.66
CA PHE A 145 -0.53 -8.94 -2.85
C PHE A 145 0.00 -10.31 -2.40
N TYR A 146 1.04 -10.77 -3.08
CA TYR A 146 1.85 -11.91 -2.68
C TYR A 146 3.33 -11.66 -3.01
N GLY A 147 4.22 -12.51 -2.50
CA GLY A 147 5.64 -12.49 -2.83
C GLY A 147 6.54 -12.22 -1.62
N MET A 148 7.74 -11.71 -1.88
CA MET A 148 8.78 -11.54 -0.86
C MET A 148 8.30 -10.67 0.31
N TYR A 149 8.62 -11.11 1.54
CA TYR A 149 8.23 -10.48 2.80
C TYR A 149 6.73 -10.56 3.14
N GLU A 150 5.93 -11.35 2.41
CA GLU A 150 4.55 -11.63 2.79
C GLU A 150 4.51 -12.13 4.24
N ASN A 151 3.69 -11.49 5.05
CA ASN A 151 3.56 -11.78 6.47
C ASN A 151 2.22 -12.41 6.85
N LEU A 152 1.37 -12.65 5.85
CA LEU A 152 0.11 -13.37 6.01
C LEU A 152 0.26 -14.75 5.37
N TYR A 153 -0.09 -15.78 6.10
CA TYR A 153 0.01 -17.16 5.65
C TYR A 153 -1.14 -17.51 4.69
N ARG A 154 -1.09 -16.93 3.48
CA ARG A 154 -2.12 -17.08 2.44
C ARG A 154 -1.68 -18.09 1.38
N GLU A 155 -0.90 -17.65 0.39
CA GLU A 155 -0.42 -18.52 -0.68
C GLU A 155 0.54 -19.59 -0.18
N ALA A 156 1.26 -19.35 0.89
CA ALA A 156 2.11 -20.37 1.52
C ALA A 156 1.30 -21.56 2.06
N PHE A 157 0.06 -21.34 2.50
CA PHE A 157 -0.77 -22.39 3.07
C PHE A 157 -1.05 -23.56 2.11
N PRO A 158 -1.58 -23.36 0.87
CA PRO A 158 -1.77 -24.45 -0.06
C PRO A 158 -0.45 -25.11 -0.49
N PHE A 159 0.65 -24.37 -0.62
CA PHE A 159 1.95 -24.96 -0.91
C PHE A 159 2.44 -25.86 0.23
N ASP A 160 2.31 -25.44 1.47
CA ASP A 160 2.67 -26.27 2.62
C ASP A 160 1.77 -27.50 2.74
N CYS A 161 0.49 -27.38 2.43
CA CYS A 161 -0.40 -28.53 2.36
C CYS A 161 0.07 -29.54 1.31
N ALA A 162 0.45 -29.07 0.13
CA ALA A 162 0.96 -29.93 -0.94
C ALA A 162 2.29 -30.61 -0.56
N ILE A 163 3.24 -29.86 0.01
CA ILE A 163 4.56 -30.39 0.42
C ILE A 163 4.44 -31.42 1.55
N LEU A 164 3.51 -31.17 2.49
CA LEU A 164 3.32 -32.00 3.69
C LEU A 164 2.25 -33.09 3.52
N ASP A 165 1.75 -33.30 2.30
CA ASP A 165 0.66 -34.23 1.98
C ASP A 165 -0.58 -34.03 2.87
N ARG A 166 -0.92 -32.76 3.14
CA ARG A 166 -2.08 -32.38 3.93
C ARG A 166 -3.26 -32.03 3.03
N LYS A 167 -4.45 -32.42 3.44
CA LYS A 167 -5.69 -31.98 2.80
C LYS A 167 -6.02 -30.55 3.21
N PHE A 168 -6.51 -29.74 2.27
CA PHE A 168 -7.17 -28.47 2.58
C PHE A 168 -8.52 -28.42 1.84
N TYR A 169 -9.41 -27.63 2.39
CA TYR A 169 -10.76 -27.47 1.83
C TYR A 169 -10.76 -26.36 0.79
N ILE A 170 -11.25 -26.67 -0.39
CA ILE A 170 -11.51 -25.68 -1.43
C ILE A 170 -12.92 -25.13 -1.18
N PRO A 171 -13.13 -23.82 -1.05
CA PRO A 171 -14.44 -23.23 -0.90
C PRO A 171 -15.37 -23.60 -2.06
N GLU A 172 -16.63 -23.93 -1.75
CA GLU A 172 -17.66 -24.31 -2.72
C GLU A 172 -17.19 -25.42 -3.68
N ASN A 173 -17.21 -25.14 -4.99
CA ASN A 173 -16.79 -26.06 -6.06
C ASN A 173 -15.37 -25.78 -6.59
N GLY A 174 -14.68 -24.77 -6.05
CA GLY A 174 -13.34 -24.38 -6.48
C GLY A 174 -13.30 -23.45 -7.71
N ASP A 175 -14.43 -23.01 -8.22
CA ASP A 175 -14.49 -22.18 -9.43
C ASP A 175 -14.28 -20.68 -9.15
N MET A 176 -14.14 -20.31 -7.87
CA MET A 176 -13.89 -18.93 -7.48
C MET A 176 -12.58 -18.42 -8.08
N LYS A 177 -12.66 -17.35 -8.86
CA LYS A 177 -11.46 -16.68 -9.41
C LYS A 177 -10.95 -15.65 -8.43
N LEU A 178 -9.69 -15.78 -8.05
CA LEU A 178 -8.97 -14.81 -7.23
C LEU A 178 -7.86 -14.19 -8.07
N GLN A 179 -7.71 -12.88 -7.96
CA GLN A 179 -6.60 -12.17 -8.59
C GLN A 179 -5.53 -11.90 -7.52
N PHE A 180 -4.30 -12.28 -7.85
CA PHE A 180 -3.12 -11.98 -7.05
C PHE A 180 -2.20 -11.06 -7.84
N PHE A 181 -1.49 -10.20 -7.12
CA PHE A 181 -0.56 -9.24 -7.70
C PHE A 181 0.79 -9.34 -6.98
N ASN A 182 1.86 -9.62 -7.74
CA ASN A 182 3.18 -9.77 -7.14
C ASN A 182 3.70 -8.42 -6.67
N VAL A 183 4.32 -8.38 -5.49
CA VAL A 183 4.87 -7.14 -4.94
C VAL A 183 5.97 -6.54 -5.82
N SER A 184 6.70 -7.37 -6.60
CA SER A 184 7.69 -6.87 -7.57
C SER A 184 7.04 -6.13 -8.72
N ASP A 185 5.88 -6.58 -9.18
CA ASP A 185 5.18 -5.96 -10.31
C ASP A 185 4.59 -4.61 -9.91
N LEU A 186 4.22 -4.44 -8.63
CA LEU A 186 3.88 -3.12 -8.09
C LEU A 186 5.02 -2.14 -8.31
N CYS A 187 6.25 -2.49 -7.87
CA CYS A 187 7.39 -1.60 -7.99
C CYS A 187 7.75 -1.29 -9.45
N LEU A 188 7.56 -2.26 -10.36
CA LEU A 188 7.71 -2.02 -11.80
C LEU A 188 6.63 -1.08 -12.34
N SER A 189 5.39 -1.17 -11.87
CA SER A 189 4.30 -0.28 -12.27
C SER A 189 4.58 1.17 -11.84
N LEU A 190 5.18 1.37 -10.67
CA LEU A 190 5.49 2.70 -10.13
C LEU A 190 6.53 3.48 -10.96
N ILE A 191 7.33 2.80 -11.78
CA ILE A 191 8.34 3.44 -12.65
C ILE A 191 7.68 4.15 -13.85
N HIS A 192 6.43 3.81 -14.17
CA HIS A 192 5.69 4.33 -15.32
C HIS A 192 4.70 5.45 -14.97
N ILE A 193 4.62 5.83 -13.71
CA ILE A 193 3.83 6.94 -13.20
C ILE A 193 4.75 8.14 -13.02
#